data_66ff7066f14627dd9bc07bb5c5fcabef
#
_entry.id   66ff7066f14627dd9bc07bb5c5fcabef
#
_cell.length_a   1.000
_cell.length_b   1.000
_cell.length_c   1.000
_cell.angle_alpha   90.00
_cell.angle_beta   90.00
_cell.angle_gamma   90.00
#
_symmetry.space_group_name_H-M   'P 1'
#
loop_
_entity.id
_entity.type
_entity.pdbx_description
1 polymer ?
#
loop_
_entity_poly.entity_id
_entity_poly.type
_entity_poly.pdbx_seq_one_letter_code
_entity_poly.pdbx_strand_id
1 'polypeptide(L)'
;MRKLFILCLLGLATVAMAQEKKKEEPVMTKEKGGVYIINTTTLCDTKGYKSPTPLKVTIKKDKIESVEALPNMETPKYFRRITEELIPKFAGLKLEECEKVDALTGATMSSNAIKANLKAAQEYYKANK
;
A
#
# COMPACT_ATOMS: atom_id res chain seq x y z
N MET A 1 34.57 -20.74 -36.63
CA MET A 1 35.01 -20.50 -35.26
C MET A 1 34.41 -19.21 -34.68
N ARG A 2 34.75 -18.11 -35.27
CA ARG A 2 34.28 -16.80 -34.78
C ARG A 2 32.78 -16.64 -34.84
N LYS A 3 32.12 -17.28 -35.76
CA LYS A 3 30.68 -17.22 -35.93
C LYS A 3 29.89 -17.76 -34.78
N LEU A 4 30.45 -18.72 -34.06
CA LEU A 4 29.79 -19.36 -32.94
C LEU A 4 29.63 -18.42 -31.76
N PHE A 5 30.60 -17.53 -31.58
CA PHE A 5 30.52 -16.54 -30.48
C PHE A 5 29.38 -15.54 -30.67
N ILE A 6 29.11 -15.19 -31.88
CA ILE A 6 28.05 -14.24 -32.19
C ILE A 6 26.68 -14.82 -31.81
N LEU A 7 26.47 -16.08 -32.08
CA LEU A 7 25.24 -16.77 -31.76
C LEU A 7 24.98 -16.83 -30.26
N CYS A 8 26.03 -17.08 -29.51
CA CYS A 8 25.92 -17.14 -28.05
C CYS A 8 25.50 -15.79 -27.45
N LEU A 9 26.03 -14.70 -28.02
CA LEU A 9 25.70 -13.38 -27.54
C LEU A 9 24.25 -13.04 -27.76
N LEU A 10 23.67 -13.43 -28.86
CA LEU A 10 22.27 -13.21 -29.14
C LEU A 10 21.35 -13.94 -28.19
N GLY A 11 21.72 -15.17 -27.85
CA GLY A 11 20.94 -15.95 -26.89
C GLY A 11 20.93 -15.31 -25.52
N LEU A 12 22.05 -14.80 -25.08
CA LEU A 12 22.15 -14.14 -23.78
C LEU A 12 21.31 -12.88 -23.68
N ALA A 13 21.28 -12.11 -24.75
CA ALA A 13 20.48 -10.89 -24.75
C ALA A 13 18.99 -11.18 -24.57
N THR A 14 18.50 -12.23 -25.20
CA THR A 14 17.10 -12.60 -25.07
C THR A 14 16.74 -13.03 -23.66
N VAL A 15 17.61 -13.80 -23.02
CA VAL A 15 17.40 -14.25 -21.65
C VAL A 15 17.37 -13.08 -20.69
N ALA A 16 18.26 -12.11 -20.87
CA ALA A 16 18.31 -10.94 -20.00
C ALA A 16 17.00 -10.14 -20.01
N MET A 17 16.37 -10.00 -21.15
CA MET A 17 15.10 -9.30 -21.26
C MET A 17 13.96 -10.02 -20.55
N ALA A 18 13.94 -11.34 -20.61
CA ALA A 18 12.91 -12.14 -19.98
C ALA A 18 12.94 -12.06 -18.45
N GLN A 19 14.03 -11.62 -17.89
CA GLN A 19 14.21 -11.57 -16.44
C GLN A 19 13.91 -10.21 -15.81
N GLU A 20 13.42 -9.28 -16.57
CA GLU A 20 12.99 -8.01 -16.01
C GLU A 20 11.81 -8.22 -15.06
N LYS A 21 12.11 -8.27 -13.80
CA LYS A 21 11.09 -8.35 -12.76
C LYS A 21 10.57 -6.94 -12.48
N LYS A 22 9.28 -6.82 -12.26
CA LYS A 22 8.72 -5.59 -11.71
C LYS A 22 9.44 -5.31 -10.41
N LYS A 23 9.98 -4.10 -10.27
CA LYS A 23 10.55 -3.67 -9.01
C LYS A 23 9.44 -3.67 -7.98
N GLU A 24 9.57 -4.49 -6.97
CA GLU A 24 8.67 -4.42 -5.83
C GLU A 24 8.95 -3.12 -5.10
N GLU A 25 7.89 -2.35 -4.87
CA GLU A 25 8.03 -1.16 -4.07
C GLU A 25 8.35 -1.54 -2.63
N PRO A 26 9.27 -0.83 -1.97
CA PRO A 26 9.56 -1.10 -0.57
C PRO A 26 8.32 -0.88 0.29
N VAL A 27 8.18 -1.69 1.33
CA VAL A 27 7.05 -1.55 2.26
C VAL A 27 7.10 -0.19 2.95
N MET A 28 8.27 0.24 3.37
CA MET A 28 8.44 1.53 4.03
C MET A 28 9.57 2.31 3.39
N THR A 29 9.29 3.57 3.08
CA THR A 29 10.27 4.52 2.57
C THR A 29 10.41 5.66 3.56
N LYS A 30 11.65 6.00 3.89
CA LYS A 30 11.94 7.13 4.77
C LYS A 30 12.35 8.32 3.93
N GLU A 31 11.66 9.42 4.08
CA GLU A 31 11.96 10.65 3.36
C GLU A 31 12.49 11.73 4.29
N LYS A 32 12.95 12.85 3.72
CA LYS A 32 13.49 13.98 4.45
C LYS A 32 12.46 14.56 5.42
N GLY A 33 12.91 15.03 6.57
CA GLY A 33 12.04 15.65 7.54
C GLY A 33 11.33 14.66 8.46
N GLY A 34 11.78 13.41 8.51
CA GLY A 34 11.19 12.40 9.38
C GLY A 34 9.86 11.87 8.87
N VAL A 35 9.64 11.92 7.57
CA VAL A 35 8.43 11.41 6.94
C VAL A 35 8.63 9.94 6.54
N TYR A 36 7.66 9.10 6.86
CA TYR A 36 7.67 7.69 6.50
C TYR A 36 6.45 7.41 5.63
N ILE A 37 6.66 6.69 4.54
CA ILE A 37 5.58 6.27 3.64
C ILE A 37 5.52 4.75 3.68
N ILE A 38 4.35 4.21 4.01
CA ILE A 38 4.14 2.76 4.12
C ILE A 38 3.11 2.32 3.11
N ASN A 39 3.47 1.30 2.33
CA ASN A 39 2.59 0.62 1.40
C ASN A 39 2.14 -0.68 2.05
N THR A 40 0.85 -0.82 2.29
CA THR A 40 0.31 -1.97 3.03
C THR A 40 0.00 -3.18 2.15
N THR A 41 0.31 -3.15 0.87
CA THR A 41 -0.05 -4.23 -0.06
C THR A 41 0.36 -5.61 0.41
N THR A 42 1.57 -5.72 0.95
CA THR A 42 2.11 -7.00 1.45
C THR A 42 1.92 -7.20 2.95
N LEU A 43 1.42 -6.19 3.67
CA LEU A 43 1.26 -6.24 5.12
C LEU A 43 -0.11 -6.72 5.56
N CYS A 44 -1.11 -6.53 4.72
CA CYS A 44 -2.50 -6.80 5.10
C CYS A 44 -3.25 -7.33 3.89
N ASP A 45 -3.91 -8.44 4.06
CA ASP A 45 -4.74 -9.07 3.03
C ASP A 45 -6.22 -9.06 3.39
N THR A 46 -6.59 -8.32 4.41
CA THR A 46 -8.00 -8.20 4.81
C THR A 46 -8.82 -7.63 3.68
N LYS A 47 -9.86 -8.35 3.31
CA LYS A 47 -10.74 -7.95 2.22
C LYS A 47 -11.80 -6.99 2.71
N GLY A 48 -12.11 -6.00 1.86
CA GLY A 48 -13.30 -5.21 2.01
C GLY A 48 -14.51 -6.03 1.53
N TYR A 49 -15.34 -5.43 0.72
CA TYR A 49 -16.51 -6.16 0.19
C TYR A 49 -16.09 -7.24 -0.82
N LYS A 50 -15.11 -6.95 -1.68
CA LYS A 50 -14.68 -7.88 -2.74
C LYS A 50 -13.20 -8.22 -2.72
N SER A 51 -12.36 -7.30 -2.33
CA SER A 51 -10.91 -7.43 -2.50
C SER A 51 -10.13 -6.81 -1.36
N PRO A 52 -8.83 -7.11 -1.25
CA PRO A 52 -7.96 -6.34 -0.39
C PRO A 52 -7.98 -4.87 -0.80
N THR A 53 -7.82 -3.99 0.18
CA THR A 53 -7.85 -2.55 -0.04
C THR A 53 -6.54 -1.93 0.46
N PRO A 54 -5.42 -2.14 -0.27
CA PRO A 54 -4.13 -1.65 0.17
C PRO A 54 -4.10 -0.13 0.21
N LEU A 55 -3.28 0.40 1.11
CA LEU A 55 -3.15 1.83 1.34
C LEU A 55 -1.70 2.26 1.26
N LYS A 56 -1.52 3.52 0.90
CA LYS A 56 -0.27 4.24 1.05
C LYS A 56 -0.46 5.24 2.18
N VAL A 57 0.24 5.01 3.28
CA VAL A 57 0.08 5.79 4.51
C VAL A 57 1.33 6.63 4.72
N THR A 58 1.16 7.94 4.82
CA THR A 58 2.26 8.86 5.11
C THR A 58 2.19 9.25 6.59
N ILE A 59 3.29 8.98 7.31
CA ILE A 59 3.38 9.21 8.75
C ILE A 59 4.49 10.22 9.03
N LYS A 60 4.18 11.19 9.86
CA LYS A 60 5.15 12.19 10.33
C LYS A 60 4.90 12.46 11.81
N LYS A 61 5.95 12.39 12.62
CA LYS A 61 5.86 12.63 14.08
C LYS A 61 4.79 11.77 14.76
N ASP A 62 4.74 10.49 14.40
CA ASP A 62 3.79 9.51 14.93
C ASP A 62 2.31 9.84 14.65
N LYS A 63 2.06 10.70 13.68
CA LYS A 63 0.73 11.05 13.23
C LYS A 63 0.56 10.72 11.75
N ILE A 64 -0.66 10.44 11.36
CA ILE A 64 -1.00 10.25 9.96
C ILE A 64 -1.04 11.62 9.28
N GLU A 65 -0.16 11.81 8.31
CA GLU A 65 -0.20 13.01 7.48
C GLU A 65 -1.21 12.87 6.36
N SER A 66 -1.21 11.70 5.71
CA SER A 66 -2.17 11.41 4.64
C SER A 66 -2.34 9.91 4.44
N VAL A 67 -3.48 9.54 3.89
CA VAL A 67 -3.79 8.16 3.51
C VAL A 67 -4.32 8.18 2.08
N GLU A 68 -3.76 7.31 1.24
CA GLU A 68 -4.19 7.18 -0.14
C GLU A 68 -4.57 5.72 -0.41
N ALA A 69 -5.74 5.50 -1.00
CA ALA A 69 -6.14 4.17 -1.42
C ALA A 69 -5.39 3.79 -2.70
N LEU A 70 -4.73 2.64 -2.66
CA LEU A 70 -4.06 2.10 -3.83
C LEU A 70 -5.07 1.35 -4.71
N PRO A 71 -4.73 1.04 -5.97
CA PRO A 71 -5.64 0.30 -6.84
C PRO A 71 -6.15 -0.97 -6.19
N ASN A 72 -7.45 -1.21 -6.31
CA ASN A 72 -8.12 -2.37 -5.75
C ASN A 72 -9.27 -2.81 -6.67
N MET A 73 -9.88 -3.94 -6.34
CA MET A 73 -10.96 -4.52 -7.14
C MET A 73 -12.33 -4.30 -6.51
N GLU A 74 -12.43 -3.37 -5.57
CA GLU A 74 -13.72 -3.00 -5.01
C GLU A 74 -14.61 -2.33 -6.04
N THR A 75 -15.93 -2.39 -5.83
CA THR A 75 -16.89 -1.74 -6.72
C THR A 75 -16.74 -0.23 -6.62
N PRO A 76 -16.34 0.47 -7.70
CA PRO A 76 -16.03 1.91 -7.62
C PRO A 76 -17.14 2.75 -7.01
N LYS A 77 -18.38 2.43 -7.33
CA LYS A 77 -19.54 3.18 -6.82
C LYS A 77 -19.61 3.17 -5.29
N TYR A 78 -19.36 2.02 -4.68
CA TYR A 78 -19.41 1.89 -3.22
C TYR A 78 -18.11 2.34 -2.56
N PHE A 79 -16.98 2.05 -3.19
CA PHE A 79 -15.69 2.41 -2.64
C PHE A 79 -15.45 3.93 -2.65
N ARG A 80 -16.15 4.67 -3.52
CA ARG A 80 -16.08 6.12 -3.53
C ARG A 80 -16.42 6.73 -2.17
N ARG A 81 -17.42 6.17 -1.49
CA ARG A 81 -17.77 6.64 -0.14
C ARG A 81 -16.61 6.45 0.83
N ILE A 82 -15.89 5.35 0.69
CA ILE A 82 -14.71 5.11 1.53
C ILE A 82 -13.66 6.19 1.29
N THR A 83 -13.36 6.51 0.04
CA THR A 83 -12.33 7.50 -0.29
C THR A 83 -12.76 8.94 0.04
N GLU A 84 -14.02 9.26 -0.07
CA GLU A 84 -14.52 10.62 0.16
C GLU A 84 -14.93 10.89 1.61
N GLU A 85 -15.46 9.90 2.30
CA GLU A 85 -16.04 10.08 3.63
C GLU A 85 -15.23 9.46 4.76
N LEU A 86 -14.54 8.35 4.54
CA LEU A 86 -13.79 7.67 5.60
C LEU A 86 -12.31 8.04 5.62
N ILE A 87 -11.63 7.86 4.49
CA ILE A 87 -10.18 8.04 4.43
C ILE A 87 -9.74 9.42 4.91
N PRO A 88 -10.41 10.53 4.55
CA PRO A 88 -10.01 11.86 5.05
C PRO A 88 -10.07 12.02 6.56
N LYS A 89 -10.85 11.19 7.26
CA LYS A 89 -10.95 11.27 8.71
C LYS A 89 -9.69 10.87 9.45
N PHE A 90 -8.82 10.11 8.79
CA PHE A 90 -7.57 9.66 9.40
C PHE A 90 -6.46 10.70 9.35
N ALA A 91 -6.53 11.66 8.45
CA ALA A 91 -5.52 12.70 8.33
C ALA A 91 -5.42 13.53 9.62
N GLY A 92 -4.21 13.68 10.14
CA GLY A 92 -3.96 14.44 11.35
C GLY A 92 -4.12 13.67 12.65
N LEU A 93 -4.63 12.44 12.60
CA LEU A 93 -4.79 11.62 13.80
C LEU A 93 -3.47 11.01 14.25
N LYS A 94 -3.32 10.82 15.53
CA LYS A 94 -2.27 9.97 16.08
C LYS A 94 -2.55 8.53 15.66
N LEU A 95 -1.49 7.74 15.54
CA LEU A 95 -1.65 6.34 15.11
C LEU A 95 -2.64 5.56 15.99
N GLU A 96 -2.59 5.78 17.30
CA GLU A 96 -3.46 5.08 18.25
C GLU A 96 -4.92 5.48 18.12
N GLU A 97 -5.21 6.64 17.57
CA GLU A 97 -6.57 7.15 17.42
C GLU A 97 -7.32 6.56 16.22
N CYS A 98 -6.58 5.92 15.30
CA CYS A 98 -7.19 5.38 14.09
C CYS A 98 -8.23 4.28 14.37
N GLU A 99 -8.05 3.51 15.42
CA GLU A 99 -9.00 2.47 15.79
C GLU A 99 -10.35 3.02 16.26
N LYS A 100 -10.36 4.25 16.73
CA LYS A 100 -11.56 4.90 17.26
C LYS A 100 -12.47 5.48 16.18
N VAL A 101 -11.99 5.54 14.94
CA VAL A 101 -12.79 6.05 13.83
C VAL A 101 -13.89 5.04 13.49
N ASP A 102 -15.12 5.51 13.48
CA ASP A 102 -16.27 4.64 13.21
C ASP A 102 -16.33 4.21 11.75
N ALA A 103 -16.77 2.96 11.52
CA ALA A 103 -17.04 2.48 10.18
C ALA A 103 -18.21 3.26 9.58
N LEU A 104 -18.21 3.43 8.25
CA LEU A 104 -19.33 4.06 7.57
C LEU A 104 -20.54 3.14 7.56
N THR A 105 -21.72 3.71 7.84
CA THR A 105 -22.98 2.97 7.77
C THR A 105 -23.20 2.45 6.35
N GLY A 106 -23.46 1.17 6.23
CA GLY A 106 -23.65 0.53 4.93
C GLY A 106 -22.37 0.16 4.20
N ALA A 107 -21.19 0.42 4.80
CA ALA A 107 -19.90 0.10 4.22
C ALA A 107 -18.96 -0.48 5.27
N THR A 108 -19.48 -1.30 6.17
CA THR A 108 -18.73 -1.83 7.32
C THR A 108 -17.55 -2.69 6.92
N MET A 109 -17.71 -3.58 5.94
CA MET A 109 -16.61 -4.47 5.53
C MET A 109 -15.45 -3.70 4.95
N SER A 110 -15.73 -2.77 4.05
CA SER A 110 -14.68 -1.94 3.44
C SER A 110 -14.04 -1.03 4.49
N SER A 111 -14.84 -0.45 5.38
CA SER A 111 -14.31 0.39 6.46
C SER A 111 -13.37 -0.39 7.37
N ASN A 112 -13.75 -1.62 7.74
CA ASN A 112 -12.92 -2.45 8.60
C ASN A 112 -11.64 -2.88 7.88
N ALA A 113 -11.68 -3.10 6.57
CA ALA A 113 -10.49 -3.42 5.79
C ALA A 113 -9.52 -2.23 5.75
N ILE A 114 -10.02 -1.01 5.61
CA ILE A 114 -9.19 0.20 5.69
C ILE A 114 -8.53 0.31 7.07
N LYS A 115 -9.30 0.10 8.13
CA LYS A 115 -8.78 0.17 9.50
C LYS A 115 -7.74 -0.93 9.76
N ALA A 116 -7.94 -2.13 9.21
CA ALA A 116 -6.97 -3.21 9.33
C ALA A 116 -5.65 -2.87 8.62
N ASN A 117 -5.72 -2.24 7.45
CA ASN A 117 -4.53 -1.77 6.74
C ASN A 117 -3.78 -0.70 7.54
N LEU A 118 -4.51 0.24 8.13
CA LEU A 118 -3.89 1.27 8.96
C LEU A 118 -3.22 0.68 10.19
N LYS A 119 -3.84 -0.32 10.81
CA LYS A 119 -3.24 -1.02 11.94
C LYS A 119 -1.96 -1.75 11.54
N ALA A 120 -1.97 -2.42 10.40
CA ALA A 120 -0.78 -3.09 9.88
C ALA A 120 0.34 -2.09 9.59
N ALA A 121 0.02 -0.93 9.01
CA ALA A 121 0.98 0.14 8.78
C ALA A 121 1.57 0.66 10.09
N GLN A 122 0.72 0.85 11.10
CA GLN A 122 1.14 1.32 12.41
C GLN A 122 2.12 0.34 13.07
N GLU A 123 1.79 -0.94 13.05
CA GLU A 123 2.63 -1.97 13.63
C GLU A 123 3.99 -2.06 12.92
N TYR A 124 3.98 -2.00 11.60
CA TYR A 124 5.21 -2.02 10.80
C TYR A 124 6.06 -0.79 11.08
N TYR A 125 5.45 0.38 11.13
CA TYR A 125 6.13 1.62 11.42
C TYR A 125 6.83 1.58 12.79
N LYS A 126 6.12 1.14 13.83
CA LYS A 126 6.70 1.05 15.17
C LYS A 126 7.86 0.07 15.26
N ALA A 127 7.79 -1.00 14.51
CA ALA A 127 8.84 -2.03 14.51
C ALA A 127 10.07 -1.64 13.70
N ASN A 128 9.95 -0.72 12.74
CA ASN A 128 11.00 -0.46 11.75
C ASN A 128 11.47 1.00 11.67
N LYS A 129 10.88 1.92 12.41
CA LYS A 129 11.29 3.32 12.39
C LYS A 129 12.66 3.55 13.04
#